data_8c6095e8e34ff21bce5c4b826b66d7a3
#
_entry.id   8c6095e8e34ff21bce5c4b826b66d7a3
#
_cell.length_a   1.000
_cell.length_b   1.000
_cell.length_c   1.000
_cell.angle_alpha   90.00
_cell.angle_beta   90.00
_cell.angle_gamma   90.00
#
_symmetry.space_group_name_H-M   'P 1'
#
loop_
_entity.id
_entity.type
_entity.pdbx_description
1 polymer ?
#
loop_
_entity_poly.entity_id
_entity_poly.type
_entity_poly.pdbx_seq_one_letter_code
_entity_poly.pdbx_strand_id
1 'polypeptide(L)'
;YDKVLGASNLSMLRYEWVWYKSRCTGFLNARRAPLKKTENILVFYQKLPLYNPQFEQGKPYKKIAGNNGNSTNYGKFTRSGSGSEDGLRFPGNVLTFPAVQRTVHPTQKPVALCEYFIKTYTRPGEVVADICAGSATTAVAALNTGRRFICFETVPAYYAAATERIRLARSALEAGEKGV
;
A
#
# COMPACT_ATOMS: atom_id res chain seq x y z
N TYR A 1 8.41 15.96 -3.26
CA TYR A 1 7.88 15.67 -1.91
C TYR A 1 8.51 14.40 -1.32
N ASP A 2 8.45 13.25 -2.01
CA ASP A 2 8.95 11.95 -1.52
C ASP A 2 10.44 11.97 -1.10
N LYS A 3 11.29 12.68 -1.83
CA LYS A 3 12.71 12.80 -1.49
C LYS A 3 12.93 13.59 -0.19
N VAL A 4 12.18 14.68 0.00
CA VAL A 4 12.24 15.47 1.23
C VAL A 4 11.68 14.68 2.40
N LEU A 5 10.57 13.96 2.21
CA LEU A 5 10.00 13.08 3.22
C LEU A 5 10.99 11.96 3.59
N GLY A 6 11.63 11.32 2.61
CA GLY A 6 12.65 10.30 2.87
C GLY A 6 13.83 10.84 3.67
N ALA A 7 14.32 12.03 3.32
CA ALA A 7 15.44 12.69 4.01
C ALA A 7 15.07 13.18 5.42
N SER A 8 13.80 13.39 5.72
CA SER A 8 13.36 13.94 7.03
C SER A 8 13.68 13.03 8.21
N ASN A 9 13.76 11.71 7.99
CA ASN A 9 14.10 10.75 9.04
C ASN A 9 14.79 9.50 8.46
N LEU A 10 16.04 9.66 8.05
CA LEU A 10 16.85 8.57 7.48
C LEU A 10 17.07 7.42 8.46
N SER A 11 17.08 7.69 9.76
CA SER A 11 17.28 6.67 10.78
C SER A 11 16.13 5.66 10.87
N MET A 12 14.93 6.07 10.45
CA MET A 12 13.74 5.22 10.44
C MET A 12 13.33 4.76 9.03
N LEU A 13 13.81 5.40 7.97
CA LEU A 13 13.54 4.98 6.60
C LEU A 13 14.14 3.59 6.35
N ARG A 14 13.34 2.66 5.86
CA ARG A 14 13.75 1.27 5.64
C ARG A 14 13.73 0.88 4.18
N TYR A 15 12.59 1.02 3.54
CA TYR A 15 12.39 0.67 2.14
C TYR A 15 11.20 1.42 1.57
N GLU A 16 10.96 1.22 0.30
CA GLU A 16 9.84 1.80 -0.42
C GLU A 16 9.07 0.73 -1.19
N TRP A 17 7.78 0.97 -1.33
CA TRP A 17 6.93 0.37 -2.33
C TRP A 17 6.70 1.37 -3.45
N VAL A 18 6.48 0.88 -4.65
CA VAL A 18 6.18 1.69 -5.82
C VAL A 18 4.78 1.35 -6.31
N TRP A 19 3.88 2.31 -6.21
CA TRP A 19 2.59 2.18 -6.85
C TRP A 19 2.68 2.57 -8.32
N TYR A 20 2.47 1.58 -9.21
CA TYR A 20 2.39 1.76 -10.66
C TYR A 20 0.92 2.02 -11.05
N LYS A 21 0.65 3.20 -11.63
CA LYS A 21 -0.68 3.67 -11.97
C LYS A 21 -1.10 3.23 -13.37
N SER A 22 -2.39 2.99 -13.59
CA SER A 22 -2.94 2.72 -14.92
C SER A 22 -2.79 3.90 -15.90
N ARG A 23 -2.73 5.14 -15.37
CA ARG A 23 -2.60 6.37 -16.15
C ARG A 23 -1.44 7.23 -15.66
N CYS A 24 -0.77 7.88 -16.60
CA CYS A 24 0.23 8.90 -16.29
C CYS A 24 -0.43 10.18 -15.79
N THR A 25 0.32 10.94 -14.97
CA THR A 25 -0.05 12.29 -14.50
C THR A 25 1.03 13.30 -14.89
N GLY A 26 0.73 14.60 -14.80
CA GLY A 26 1.69 15.66 -15.10
C GLY A 26 1.73 16.07 -16.57
N PHE A 27 0.64 15.87 -17.33
CA PHE A 27 0.57 16.13 -18.77
C PHE A 27 0.95 17.57 -19.17
N LEU A 28 0.70 18.56 -18.31
CA LEU A 28 1.09 19.95 -18.54
C LEU A 28 2.61 20.13 -18.70
N ASN A 29 3.39 19.21 -18.15
CA ASN A 29 4.86 19.22 -18.23
C ASN A 29 5.42 18.22 -19.26
N ALA A 30 4.58 17.60 -20.08
CA ALA A 30 4.98 16.52 -20.99
C ALA A 30 6.11 16.88 -21.98
N ARG A 31 6.25 18.18 -22.31
CA ARG A 31 7.32 18.70 -23.17
C ARG A 31 8.62 19.02 -22.42
N ARG A 32 8.62 18.94 -21.07
CA ARG A 32 9.76 19.35 -20.23
C ARG A 32 10.29 18.22 -19.35
N ALA A 33 9.44 17.23 -19.05
CA ALA A 33 9.77 16.11 -18.18
C ALA A 33 8.93 14.87 -18.52
N PRO A 34 9.40 13.65 -18.17
CA PRO A 34 8.61 12.44 -18.31
C PRO A 34 7.30 12.52 -17.53
N LEU A 35 6.25 11.93 -18.09
CA LEU A 35 4.98 11.78 -17.37
C LEU A 35 5.16 10.85 -16.16
N LYS A 36 4.59 11.24 -15.02
CA LYS A 36 4.69 10.49 -13.79
C LYS A 36 3.67 9.33 -13.77
N LYS A 37 4.16 8.11 -13.82
CA LYS A 37 3.35 6.88 -13.80
C LYS A 37 3.44 6.12 -12.48
N THR A 38 4.35 6.50 -11.60
CA THR A 38 4.57 5.86 -10.30
C THR A 38 4.39 6.84 -9.14
N GLU A 39 4.07 6.31 -7.99
CA GLU A 39 4.19 7.01 -6.70
C GLU A 39 4.92 6.11 -5.71
N ASN A 40 5.84 6.71 -4.94
CA ASN A 40 6.58 5.99 -3.92
C ASN A 40 5.82 6.02 -2.60
N ILE A 41 5.78 4.89 -1.92
CA ILE A 41 5.21 4.72 -0.59
C ILE A 41 6.37 4.33 0.32
N LEU A 42 6.81 5.26 1.16
CA LEU A 42 7.97 5.11 2.01
C LEU A 42 7.59 4.45 3.32
N VAL A 43 8.37 3.48 3.75
CA VAL A 43 8.15 2.72 4.98
C VAL A 43 9.17 3.14 6.03
N PHE A 44 8.66 3.65 7.15
CA PHE A 44 9.44 4.09 8.28
C PHE A 44 9.09 3.27 9.52
N TYR A 45 10.08 2.78 10.24
CA TYR A 45 9.89 2.19 11.56
C TYR A 45 11.16 2.18 12.39
N GLN A 46 10.99 2.27 13.70
CA GLN A 46 12.08 2.13 14.65
C GLN A 46 12.36 0.66 14.98
N LYS A 47 11.30 -0.11 15.24
CA LYS A 47 11.33 -1.55 15.49
C LYS A 47 10.58 -2.27 14.39
N LEU A 48 11.02 -3.47 14.03
CA LEU A 48 10.39 -4.27 13.00
C LEU A 48 8.87 -4.43 13.29
N PRO A 49 8.00 -3.93 12.40
CA PRO A 49 6.56 -4.06 12.58
C PRO A 49 6.06 -5.45 12.19
N LEU A 50 4.78 -5.70 12.41
CA LEU A 50 4.10 -6.80 11.75
C LEU A 50 4.27 -6.68 10.23
N TYR A 51 4.56 -7.80 9.58
CA TYR A 51 4.60 -7.91 8.13
C TYR A 51 3.85 -9.18 7.71
N ASN A 52 2.69 -9.01 7.10
CA ASN A 52 1.87 -10.07 6.50
C ASN A 52 2.02 -9.97 4.98
N PRO A 53 2.89 -10.74 4.33
CA PRO A 53 3.04 -10.69 2.89
C PRO A 53 1.73 -11.08 2.21
N GLN A 54 1.27 -10.24 1.28
CA GLN A 54 0.13 -10.55 0.43
C GLN A 54 0.66 -11.36 -0.75
N PHE A 55 0.61 -12.69 -0.65
CA PHE A 55 1.18 -13.59 -1.66
C PHE A 55 0.53 -13.43 -3.02
N GLU A 56 1.35 -13.54 -4.06
CA GLU A 56 0.92 -13.53 -5.46
C GLU A 56 0.81 -14.96 -5.98
N GLN A 57 -0.22 -15.25 -6.80
CA GLN A 57 -0.37 -16.53 -7.44
C GLN A 57 0.47 -16.58 -8.71
N GLY A 58 1.42 -17.50 -8.76
CA GLY A 58 2.24 -17.83 -9.93
C GLY A 58 2.09 -19.29 -10.33
N LYS A 59 2.84 -19.71 -11.33
CA LYS A 59 2.92 -21.14 -11.68
C LYS A 59 3.69 -21.91 -10.60
N PRO A 60 3.23 -23.10 -10.18
CA PRO A 60 3.98 -23.98 -9.31
C PRO A 60 5.39 -24.26 -9.84
N TYR A 61 6.36 -24.35 -8.97
CA TYR A 61 7.72 -24.72 -9.35
C TYR A 61 8.41 -25.53 -8.26
N LYS A 62 9.24 -26.48 -8.68
CA LYS A 62 10.15 -27.19 -7.78
C LYS A 62 11.50 -26.50 -7.83
N LYS A 63 12.00 -26.14 -6.67
CA LYS A 63 13.33 -25.59 -6.53
C LYS A 63 14.30 -26.72 -6.27
N ILE A 64 15.30 -26.86 -7.12
CA ILE A 64 16.42 -27.78 -6.87
C ILE A 64 17.23 -27.21 -5.71
N ALA A 65 17.48 -28.01 -4.68
CA ALA A 65 18.34 -27.63 -3.58
C ALA A 65 19.71 -27.21 -4.14
N GLY A 66 20.08 -25.98 -3.86
CA GLY A 66 21.39 -25.47 -4.25
C GLY A 66 22.38 -25.58 -3.08
N ASN A 67 23.66 -25.63 -3.38
CA ASN A 67 24.72 -25.55 -2.37
C ASN A 67 24.61 -24.26 -1.57
N ASN A 68 25.12 -24.29 -0.32
CA ASN A 68 25.26 -23.10 0.48
C ASN A 68 25.95 -21.99 -0.33
N GLY A 69 25.43 -20.79 -0.20
CA GLY A 69 25.93 -19.64 -0.95
C GLY A 69 26.78 -18.74 -0.07
N ASN A 70 27.72 -18.06 -0.70
CA ASN A 70 28.42 -16.92 -0.15
C ASN A 70 28.39 -15.80 -1.19
N SER A 71 27.93 -14.62 -0.80
CA SER A 71 27.91 -13.47 -1.71
C SER A 71 28.38 -12.22 -0.99
N THR A 72 28.90 -11.27 -1.73
CA THR A 72 29.31 -9.96 -1.20
C THR A 72 28.15 -9.20 -0.55
N ASN A 73 26.92 -9.42 -1.03
CA ASN A 73 25.74 -8.71 -0.53
C ASN A 73 25.07 -9.40 0.67
N TYR A 74 25.09 -10.74 0.72
CA TYR A 74 24.36 -11.51 1.74
C TYR A 74 25.26 -12.32 2.67
N GLY A 75 26.58 -12.30 2.45
CA GLY A 75 27.50 -13.10 3.22
C GLY A 75 27.27 -14.62 3.01
N LYS A 76 27.56 -15.40 4.04
CA LYS A 76 27.30 -16.86 4.03
C LYS A 76 25.82 -17.11 4.33
N PHE A 77 25.17 -17.91 3.49
CA PHE A 77 23.78 -18.32 3.71
C PHE A 77 23.55 -19.77 3.29
N THR A 78 22.62 -20.41 3.98
CA THR A 78 22.18 -21.77 3.67
C THR A 78 21.01 -21.70 2.69
N ARG A 79 21.15 -22.31 1.53
CA ARG A 79 20.03 -22.52 0.62
C ARG A 79 19.27 -23.76 1.04
N SER A 80 18.17 -23.57 1.76
CA SER A 80 17.18 -24.65 1.85
C SER A 80 16.49 -24.81 0.50
N GLY A 81 16.40 -26.01 -0.01
CA GLY A 81 15.58 -26.32 -1.18
C GLY A 81 14.11 -26.02 -0.83
N SER A 82 13.57 -24.94 -1.34
CA SER A 82 12.15 -24.62 -1.22
C SER A 82 11.56 -24.47 -2.61
N GLY A 83 10.50 -25.19 -2.89
CA GLY A 83 9.64 -24.97 -4.02
C GLY A 83 8.40 -24.19 -3.59
N SER A 84 7.59 -23.82 -4.53
CA SER A 84 6.22 -23.36 -4.31
C SER A 84 5.32 -24.30 -5.09
N GLU A 85 4.89 -25.37 -4.42
CA GLU A 85 4.02 -26.38 -5.03
C GLU A 85 2.61 -25.85 -5.28
N ASP A 86 2.19 -24.88 -4.47
CA ASP A 86 0.93 -24.12 -4.61
C ASP A 86 1.07 -22.92 -5.55
N GLY A 87 2.29 -22.59 -5.98
CA GLY A 87 2.57 -21.43 -6.82
C GLY A 87 2.58 -20.08 -6.09
N LEU A 88 2.42 -20.04 -4.76
CA LEU A 88 2.46 -18.79 -3.99
C LEU A 88 3.87 -18.18 -3.99
N ARG A 89 3.94 -16.87 -4.17
CA ARG A 89 5.17 -16.08 -4.20
C ARG A 89 5.08 -14.88 -3.29
N PHE A 90 6.18 -14.56 -2.64
CA PHE A 90 6.28 -13.29 -1.93
C PHE A 90 6.10 -12.13 -2.89
N PRO A 91 5.38 -11.06 -2.49
CA PRO A 91 5.17 -9.91 -3.34
C PRO A 91 6.46 -9.16 -3.65
N GLY A 92 6.58 -8.63 -4.85
CA GLY A 92 7.56 -7.61 -5.17
C GLY A 92 7.15 -6.24 -4.61
N ASN A 93 8.08 -5.28 -4.59
CA ASN A 93 7.80 -3.94 -4.09
C ASN A 93 7.12 -3.01 -5.10
N VAL A 94 6.75 -3.52 -6.28
CA VAL A 94 6.01 -2.76 -7.30
C VAL A 94 4.58 -3.29 -7.36
N LEU A 95 3.62 -2.43 -7.02
CA LEU A 95 2.21 -2.77 -6.97
C LEU A 95 1.45 -2.07 -8.09
N THR A 96 0.61 -2.79 -8.79
CA THR A 96 -0.23 -2.23 -9.86
C THR A 96 -1.67 -2.12 -9.38
N PHE A 97 -2.13 -0.87 -9.20
CA PHE A 97 -3.53 -0.56 -8.91
C PHE A 97 -4.01 0.54 -9.85
N PRO A 98 -5.22 0.43 -10.40
CA PRO A 98 -5.79 1.49 -11.24
C PRO A 98 -5.98 2.78 -10.43
N ALA A 99 -5.64 3.91 -11.04
CA ALA A 99 -5.91 5.21 -10.46
C ALA A 99 -7.42 5.48 -10.44
N VAL A 100 -7.91 6.18 -9.42
CA VAL A 100 -9.32 6.55 -9.30
C VAL A 100 -9.67 7.55 -10.41
N GLN A 101 -10.79 7.33 -11.10
CA GLN A 101 -11.20 8.17 -12.22
C GLN A 101 -12.08 9.34 -11.79
N ARG A 102 -13.06 9.07 -10.92
CA ARG A 102 -13.97 10.08 -10.36
C ARG A 102 -13.60 10.28 -8.90
N THR A 103 -12.99 11.40 -8.58
CA THR A 103 -12.46 11.69 -7.26
C THR A 103 -13.24 12.80 -6.58
N VAL A 104 -13.45 12.68 -5.29
CA VAL A 104 -13.94 13.76 -4.41
C VAL A 104 -12.81 14.58 -3.83
N HIS A 105 -11.57 14.12 -3.99
CA HIS A 105 -10.34 14.81 -3.59
C HIS A 105 -9.26 14.66 -4.68
N PRO A 106 -8.52 15.72 -5.04
CA PRO A 106 -7.56 15.69 -6.16
C PRO A 106 -6.50 14.60 -6.09
N THR A 107 -6.08 14.22 -4.88
CA THR A 107 -5.04 13.21 -4.64
C THR A 107 -5.59 11.90 -4.07
N GLN A 108 -6.87 11.63 -4.28
CA GLN A 108 -7.53 10.41 -3.79
C GLN A 108 -6.81 9.14 -4.26
N LYS A 109 -6.55 8.25 -3.32
CA LYS A 109 -5.92 6.95 -3.59
C LYS A 109 -6.97 5.86 -3.83
N PRO A 110 -6.65 4.79 -4.56
CA PRO A 110 -7.54 3.62 -4.67
C PRO A 110 -7.75 2.96 -3.30
N VAL A 111 -8.97 2.56 -3.00
CA VAL A 111 -9.30 1.84 -1.76
C VAL A 111 -8.49 0.54 -1.67
N ALA A 112 -8.43 -0.22 -2.77
CA ALA A 112 -7.69 -1.49 -2.83
C ALA A 112 -6.18 -1.34 -2.52
N LEU A 113 -5.56 -0.22 -2.89
CA LEU A 113 -4.16 0.08 -2.53
C LEU A 113 -4.01 0.26 -1.01
N CYS A 114 -4.93 1.00 -0.37
CA CYS A 114 -4.92 1.20 1.08
C CYS A 114 -5.23 -0.12 1.81
N GLU A 115 -6.19 -0.92 1.33
CA GLU A 115 -6.49 -2.25 1.88
C GLU A 115 -5.28 -3.18 1.86
N TYR A 116 -4.50 -3.15 0.76
CA TYR A 116 -3.28 -3.93 0.63
C TYR A 116 -2.30 -3.61 1.77
N PHE A 117 -2.02 -2.32 2.01
CA PHE A 117 -1.10 -1.91 3.07
C PHE A 117 -1.64 -2.16 4.47
N ILE A 118 -2.94 -1.94 4.68
CA ILE A 118 -3.60 -2.22 5.97
C ILE A 118 -3.48 -3.71 6.31
N LYS A 119 -3.74 -4.60 5.36
CA LYS A 119 -3.59 -6.06 5.54
C LYS A 119 -2.13 -6.46 5.76
N THR A 120 -1.20 -5.79 5.08
CA THR A 120 0.24 -6.09 5.18
C THR A 120 0.80 -5.74 6.55
N TYR A 121 0.37 -4.62 7.14
CA TYR A 121 1.02 -4.08 8.36
C TYR A 121 0.15 -4.12 9.62
N THR A 122 -1.08 -4.64 9.53
CA THR A 122 -1.98 -4.70 10.68
C THR A 122 -2.75 -6.02 10.76
N ARG A 123 -3.25 -6.33 11.97
CA ARG A 123 -4.23 -7.40 12.22
C ARG A 123 -5.66 -6.84 12.23
N PRO A 124 -6.69 -7.67 11.96
CA PRO A 124 -8.08 -7.30 12.22
C PRO A 124 -8.26 -6.75 13.64
N GLY A 125 -9.09 -5.70 13.77
CA GLY A 125 -9.36 -5.03 15.04
C GLY A 125 -8.32 -3.97 15.47
N GLU A 126 -7.14 -3.92 14.86
CA GLU A 126 -6.14 -2.86 15.15
C GLU A 126 -6.58 -1.49 14.61
N VAL A 127 -5.93 -0.44 15.06
CA VAL A 127 -6.23 0.95 14.68
C VAL A 127 -5.27 1.43 13.60
N VAL A 128 -5.82 1.97 12.53
CA VAL A 128 -5.08 2.66 11.47
C VAL A 128 -5.29 4.17 11.64
N ALA A 129 -4.21 4.94 11.62
CA ALA A 129 -4.27 6.39 11.72
C ALA A 129 -3.91 7.04 10.38
N ASP A 130 -4.67 8.08 9.99
CA ASP A 130 -4.40 8.90 8.81
C ASP A 130 -4.49 10.38 9.20
N ILE A 131 -3.35 11.06 9.20
CA ILE A 131 -3.27 12.47 9.64
C ILE A 131 -3.60 13.47 8.53
N CYS A 132 -3.84 13.02 7.30
CA CYS A 132 -4.15 13.84 6.13
C CYS A 132 -5.20 13.13 5.26
N ALA A 133 -6.37 12.85 5.85
CA ALA A 133 -7.33 11.89 5.33
C ALA A 133 -7.94 12.24 3.96
N GLY A 134 -8.04 13.54 3.64
CA GLY A 134 -8.66 13.99 2.40
C GLY A 134 -10.06 13.42 2.21
N SER A 135 -10.21 12.51 1.26
CA SER A 135 -11.46 11.78 0.99
C SER A 135 -11.70 10.56 1.90
N ALA A 136 -10.92 10.35 2.96
CA ALA A 136 -10.98 9.22 3.88
C ALA A 136 -10.85 7.83 3.23
N THR A 137 -10.04 7.70 2.21
CA THR A 137 -9.79 6.39 1.56
C THR A 137 -9.25 5.36 2.54
N THR A 138 -8.35 5.79 3.45
CA THR A 138 -7.80 4.94 4.51
C THR A 138 -8.87 4.45 5.47
N ALA A 139 -9.85 5.29 5.83
CA ALA A 139 -10.96 4.91 6.70
C ALA A 139 -11.87 3.85 6.04
N VAL A 140 -12.23 4.06 4.76
CA VAL A 140 -13.01 3.07 3.99
C VAL A 140 -12.26 1.75 3.90
N ALA A 141 -10.98 1.76 3.58
CA ALA A 141 -10.15 0.58 3.50
C ALA A 141 -10.01 -0.15 4.87
N ALA A 142 -9.92 0.60 5.96
CA ALA A 142 -9.91 0.05 7.32
C ALA A 142 -11.23 -0.66 7.63
N LEU A 143 -12.38 -0.04 7.34
CA LEU A 143 -13.69 -0.66 7.48
C LEU A 143 -13.79 -1.96 6.69
N ASN A 144 -13.48 -1.93 5.39
CA ASN A 144 -13.54 -3.10 4.51
C ASN A 144 -12.67 -4.28 4.98
N THR A 145 -11.64 -3.99 5.75
CA THR A 145 -10.67 -4.99 6.23
C THR A 145 -10.83 -5.33 7.70
N GLY A 146 -11.89 -4.83 8.37
CA GLY A 146 -12.17 -5.11 9.77
C GLY A 146 -11.19 -4.43 10.75
N ARG A 147 -10.66 -3.27 10.38
CA ARG A 147 -9.81 -2.44 11.25
C ARG A 147 -10.56 -1.22 11.74
N ARG A 148 -10.14 -0.69 12.88
CA ARG A 148 -10.59 0.62 13.37
C ARG A 148 -9.74 1.70 12.73
N PHE A 149 -10.20 2.94 12.74
CA PHE A 149 -9.45 4.04 12.18
C PHE A 149 -9.57 5.31 13.04
N ILE A 150 -8.56 6.18 12.91
CA ILE A 150 -8.55 7.55 13.39
C ILE A 150 -8.04 8.40 12.22
N CYS A 151 -8.86 9.35 11.75
CA CYS A 151 -8.54 10.17 10.59
C CYS A 151 -8.68 11.65 10.94
N PHE A 152 -7.78 12.47 10.39
CA PHE A 152 -7.78 13.92 10.56
C PHE A 152 -7.85 14.59 9.19
N GLU A 153 -8.71 15.61 9.09
CA GLU A 153 -8.84 16.49 7.91
C GLU A 153 -9.15 17.89 8.38
N THR A 154 -8.38 18.86 7.89
CA THR A 154 -8.50 20.26 8.31
C THR A 154 -9.37 21.09 7.39
N VAL A 155 -9.59 20.67 6.15
CA VAL A 155 -10.42 21.40 5.18
C VAL A 155 -11.87 20.99 5.36
N PRO A 156 -12.79 21.90 5.77
CA PRO A 156 -14.17 21.55 6.09
C PRO A 156 -14.93 20.85 4.96
N ALA A 157 -14.70 21.26 3.71
CA ALA A 157 -15.35 20.65 2.55
C ALA A 157 -14.89 19.18 2.36
N TYR A 158 -13.60 18.88 2.54
CA TYR A 158 -13.09 17.51 2.47
C TYR A 158 -13.50 16.68 3.68
N TYR A 159 -13.56 17.28 4.85
CA TYR A 159 -14.08 16.63 6.05
C TYR A 159 -15.53 16.17 5.87
N ALA A 160 -16.39 17.05 5.34
CA ALA A 160 -17.79 16.70 5.05
C ALA A 160 -17.91 15.56 4.04
N ALA A 161 -17.15 15.64 2.93
CA ALA A 161 -17.12 14.59 1.92
C ALA A 161 -16.57 13.25 2.48
N ALA A 162 -15.54 13.30 3.32
CA ALA A 162 -14.97 12.13 4.00
C ALA A 162 -15.99 11.48 4.94
N THR A 163 -16.70 12.28 5.73
CA THR A 163 -17.71 11.79 6.67
C THR A 163 -18.85 11.08 5.94
N GLU A 164 -19.34 11.65 4.86
CA GLU A 164 -20.40 11.02 4.05
C GLU A 164 -19.91 9.73 3.41
N ARG A 165 -18.68 9.70 2.89
CA ARG A 165 -18.10 8.49 2.30
C ARG A 165 -17.92 7.38 3.33
N ILE A 166 -17.53 7.70 4.57
CA ILE A 166 -17.44 6.74 5.67
C ILE A 166 -18.83 6.20 6.02
N ARG A 167 -19.84 7.09 6.09
CA ARG A 167 -21.22 6.70 6.36
C ARG A 167 -21.73 5.70 5.33
N LEU A 168 -21.54 5.99 4.05
CA LEU A 168 -21.93 5.10 2.95
C LEU A 168 -21.21 3.75 3.02
N ALA A 169 -19.90 3.75 3.30
CA ALA A 169 -19.13 2.52 3.43
C ALA A 169 -19.63 1.65 4.60
N ARG A 170 -20.00 2.24 5.73
CA ARG A 170 -20.61 1.49 6.87
C ARG A 170 -21.94 0.87 6.48
N SER A 171 -22.84 1.64 5.86
CA SER A 171 -24.14 1.12 5.42
C SER A 171 -23.98 -0.02 4.40
N ALA A 172 -23.02 0.06 3.47
CA ALA A 172 -22.74 -1.01 2.53
C ALA A 172 -22.26 -2.29 3.24
N LEU A 173 -21.37 -2.16 4.24
CA LEU A 173 -20.92 -3.31 5.02
C LEU A 173 -22.06 -3.97 5.85
N GLU A 174 -22.96 -3.17 6.40
CA GLU A 174 -24.15 -3.67 7.11
C GLU A 174 -25.10 -4.42 6.16
N ALA A 175 -25.16 -4.00 4.88
CA ALA A 175 -25.90 -4.69 3.83
C ALA A 175 -25.16 -5.90 3.24
N GLY A 176 -23.94 -6.21 3.69
CA GLY A 176 -23.11 -7.32 3.19
C GLY A 176 -22.28 -6.99 1.95
N GLU A 177 -22.15 -5.72 1.61
CA GLU A 177 -21.35 -5.22 0.47
C GLU A 177 -20.04 -4.58 0.96
N LYS A 178 -19.02 -4.52 0.09
CA LYS A 178 -17.82 -3.74 0.40
C LYS A 178 -18.05 -2.26 0.14
N GLY A 179 -17.57 -1.41 1.05
CA GLY A 179 -17.57 0.05 0.84
C GLY A 179 -16.64 0.44 -0.34
N VAL A 180 -17.07 1.38 -1.14
CA VAL A 180 -16.41 1.86 -2.38
C VAL A 180 -15.60 3.13 -2.14
#